data_b1cd3ab7de5cb0b1aed08262f53818a9
#
_entry.id   b1cd3ab7de5cb0b1aed08262f53818a9
#
_cell.length_a   1.000
_cell.length_b   1.000
_cell.length_c   1.000
_cell.angle_alpha   90.00
_cell.angle_beta   90.00
_cell.angle_gamma   90.00
#
_symmetry.space_group_name_H-M   'P 1'
#
loop_
_entity.id
_entity.type
_entity.pdbx_description
1 polymer ?
#
loop_
_entity_poly.entity_id
_entity_poly.type
_entity_poly.pdbx_seq_one_letter_code
_entity_poly.pdbx_strand_id
1 'polypeptide(L)'
;MNTIVTIHSFRRGVGKTSLAANLAVLLARQGRRVALVDRNFQSPSAHLFFGINDGDITHTLNDYLWNKCDILSTVQDVTAKLGPEIKGKLFLVAASTQVTEIMRILRNPMNIDRYISGFQKLETELALDALLVDTPAGLDEDTLPSIAVSNTLVLVLHPDKQDYQGTAVIVDVARNLQVPKIQIVLNDTPEAVDAASAQSQLEQTYQCGKSLILPHAEELMALSSSQLFVLRYPEHPLTNSIKELAERI
;
A
#
# COMPACT_ATOMS: atom_id res chain seq x y z
N MET A 1 -0.13 -13.41 14.38
CA MET A 1 -1.43 -12.94 13.85
C MET A 1 -1.15 -12.31 12.51
N ASN A 2 -1.86 -12.73 11.48
CA ASN A 2 -1.74 -12.11 10.15
C ASN A 2 -2.31 -10.69 10.22
N THR A 3 -1.64 -9.75 9.56
CA THR A 3 -2.03 -8.33 9.62
C THR A 3 -2.36 -7.82 8.23
N ILE A 4 -3.61 -7.39 8.02
CA ILE A 4 -4.00 -6.66 6.80
C ILE A 4 -3.65 -5.17 7.01
N VAL A 5 -2.80 -4.65 6.14
CA VAL A 5 -2.35 -3.26 6.15
C VAL A 5 -2.84 -2.59 4.88
N THR A 6 -3.80 -1.69 5.01
CA THR A 6 -4.26 -0.91 3.86
C THR A 6 -3.54 0.42 3.79
N ILE A 7 -2.93 0.72 2.64
CA ILE A 7 -2.29 1.99 2.34
C ILE A 7 -3.27 2.85 1.54
N HIS A 8 -3.67 3.97 2.12
CA HIS A 8 -4.74 4.81 1.56
C HIS A 8 -4.43 6.30 1.65
N SER A 9 -5.17 7.13 0.92
CA SER A 9 -5.06 8.60 0.96
C SER A 9 -6.32 9.27 0.43
N PHE A 10 -6.51 10.52 0.80
CA PHE A 10 -7.58 11.35 0.23
C PHE A 10 -7.28 11.71 -1.23
N ARG A 11 -6.04 12.11 -1.56
CA ARG A 11 -5.65 12.57 -2.90
C ARG A 11 -4.76 11.56 -3.63
N ARG A 12 -4.78 11.65 -4.96
CA ARG A 12 -3.87 10.91 -5.84
C ARG A 12 -2.47 11.55 -5.81
N GLY A 13 -1.45 10.76 -6.15
CA GLY A 13 -0.08 11.24 -6.32
C GLY A 13 0.71 11.42 -5.03
N VAL A 14 0.17 11.09 -3.87
CA VAL A 14 0.85 11.25 -2.56
C VAL A 14 1.86 10.15 -2.23
N GLY A 15 2.18 9.25 -3.16
CA GLY A 15 3.23 8.22 -2.99
C GLY A 15 2.77 6.90 -2.37
N LYS A 16 1.47 6.58 -2.32
CA LYS A 16 0.95 5.31 -1.76
C LYS A 16 1.62 4.06 -2.30
N THR A 17 1.57 3.85 -3.62
CA THR A 17 2.12 2.65 -4.28
C THR A 17 3.62 2.52 -4.03
N SER A 18 4.37 3.63 -4.11
CA SER A 18 5.79 3.66 -3.79
C SER A 18 6.04 3.25 -2.33
N LEU A 19 5.29 3.83 -1.38
CA LEU A 19 5.40 3.45 0.03
C LEU A 19 5.04 1.99 0.25
N ALA A 20 3.94 1.50 -0.34
CA ALA A 20 3.49 0.12 -0.22
C ALA A 20 4.54 -0.89 -0.72
N ALA A 21 5.13 -0.64 -1.90
CA ALA A 21 6.17 -1.49 -2.48
C ALA A 21 7.45 -1.51 -1.62
N ASN A 22 7.92 -0.35 -1.18
CA ASN A 22 9.13 -0.25 -0.34
C ASN A 22 8.91 -0.84 1.06
N LEU A 23 7.75 -0.64 1.66
CA LEU A 23 7.37 -1.23 2.94
C LEU A 23 7.30 -2.76 2.87
N ALA A 24 6.68 -3.31 1.80
CA ALA A 24 6.61 -4.74 1.56
C ALA A 24 7.99 -5.40 1.52
N VAL A 25 8.95 -4.76 0.85
CA VAL A 25 10.35 -5.22 0.79
C VAL A 25 11.02 -5.21 2.15
N LEU A 26 10.84 -4.15 2.94
CA LEU A 26 11.44 -4.07 4.28
C LEU A 26 10.87 -5.13 5.22
N LEU A 27 9.57 -5.39 5.18
CA LEU A 27 8.94 -6.48 5.94
C LEU A 27 9.50 -7.85 5.51
N ALA A 28 9.67 -8.09 4.20
CA ALA A 28 10.28 -9.32 3.70
C ALA A 28 11.77 -9.44 4.10
N ARG A 29 12.53 -8.34 4.16
CA ARG A 29 13.91 -8.34 4.71
C ARG A 29 13.96 -8.74 6.19
N GLN A 30 12.93 -8.40 6.97
CA GLN A 30 12.79 -8.83 8.37
C GLN A 30 12.46 -10.32 8.54
N GLY A 31 12.30 -11.06 7.44
CA GLY A 31 11.98 -12.49 7.46
C GLY A 31 10.49 -12.80 7.36
N ARG A 32 9.63 -11.79 7.19
CA ARG A 32 8.18 -11.98 7.08
C ARG A 32 7.77 -12.49 5.69
N ARG A 33 6.67 -13.23 5.63
CA ARG A 33 5.98 -13.62 4.40
C ARG A 33 4.92 -12.57 4.09
N VAL A 34 5.11 -11.82 3.03
CA VAL A 34 4.32 -10.63 2.70
C VAL A 34 3.67 -10.79 1.34
N ALA A 35 2.41 -10.40 1.21
CA ALA A 35 1.79 -10.17 -0.09
C ALA A 35 1.47 -8.67 -0.26
N LEU A 36 1.77 -8.13 -1.44
CA LEU A 36 1.33 -6.82 -1.88
C LEU A 36 0.23 -6.99 -2.93
N VAL A 37 -0.94 -6.47 -2.65
CA VAL A 37 -2.10 -6.48 -3.55
C VAL A 37 -2.29 -5.09 -4.13
N ASP A 38 -2.14 -4.97 -5.45
CA ASP A 38 -2.48 -3.74 -6.17
C ASP A 38 -4.00 -3.70 -6.39
N ARG A 39 -4.67 -2.89 -5.61
CA ARG A 39 -6.12 -2.66 -5.75
C ARG A 39 -6.41 -1.33 -6.47
N ASN A 40 -5.40 -0.63 -6.93
CA ASN A 40 -5.58 0.60 -7.68
C ASN A 40 -5.96 0.32 -9.15
N PHE A 41 -7.16 -0.21 -9.36
CA PHE A 41 -7.65 -0.62 -10.69
C PHE A 41 -7.70 0.52 -11.71
N GLN A 42 -7.74 1.77 -11.27
CA GLN A 42 -7.78 2.93 -12.18
C GLN A 42 -6.40 3.30 -12.73
N SER A 43 -5.34 2.98 -11.99
CA SER A 43 -3.96 3.28 -12.36
C SER A 43 -3.01 2.25 -11.73
N PRO A 44 -3.09 0.98 -12.18
CA PRO A 44 -2.26 -0.10 -11.62
C PRO A 44 -0.79 0.14 -11.96
N SER A 45 0.08 0.02 -10.94
CA SER A 45 1.50 0.32 -11.14
C SER A 45 2.44 -0.42 -10.17
N ALA A 46 1.92 -1.20 -9.21
CA ALA A 46 2.77 -1.87 -8.24
C ALA A 46 3.76 -2.85 -8.88
N HIS A 47 3.40 -3.53 -9.98
CA HIS A 47 4.24 -4.48 -10.72
C HIS A 47 5.51 -3.84 -11.29
N LEU A 48 5.46 -2.54 -11.63
CA LEU A 48 6.60 -1.81 -12.22
C LEU A 48 7.79 -1.75 -11.24
N PHE A 49 7.52 -1.58 -9.93
CA PHE A 49 8.57 -1.54 -8.91
C PHE A 49 9.38 -2.83 -8.80
N PHE A 50 8.82 -3.95 -9.28
CA PHE A 50 9.45 -5.27 -9.27
C PHE A 50 9.99 -5.68 -10.65
N GLY A 51 10.01 -4.75 -11.62
CA GLY A 51 10.48 -5.01 -12.98
C GLY A 51 9.66 -6.11 -13.67
N ILE A 52 8.36 -6.11 -13.45
CA ILE A 52 7.41 -7.01 -14.11
C ILE A 52 6.71 -6.20 -15.20
N ASN A 53 6.72 -6.74 -16.43
CA ASN A 53 5.98 -6.14 -17.53
C ASN A 53 4.57 -6.72 -17.60
N ASP A 54 3.65 -6.00 -18.23
CA ASP A 54 2.25 -6.45 -18.39
C ASP A 54 2.14 -7.84 -19.03
N GLY A 55 3.01 -8.16 -19.99
CA GLY A 55 3.05 -9.45 -20.67
C GLY A 55 3.50 -10.63 -19.79
N ASP A 56 4.12 -10.36 -18.66
CA ASP A 56 4.58 -11.38 -17.70
C ASP A 56 3.48 -11.76 -16.69
N ILE A 57 2.35 -11.03 -16.69
CA ILE A 57 1.23 -11.24 -15.77
C ILE A 57 0.19 -12.13 -16.44
N THR A 58 0.14 -13.41 -16.02
CA THR A 58 -0.81 -14.38 -16.59
C THR A 58 -2.23 -14.18 -16.12
N HIS A 59 -2.42 -13.92 -14.83
CA HIS A 59 -3.70 -13.63 -14.20
C HIS A 59 -3.58 -12.45 -13.25
N THR A 60 -4.62 -11.64 -13.20
CA THR A 60 -4.69 -10.42 -12.39
C THR A 60 -5.74 -10.54 -11.28
N LEU A 61 -5.71 -9.62 -10.32
CA LEU A 61 -6.78 -9.49 -9.33
C LEU A 61 -8.15 -9.31 -10.00
N ASN A 62 -8.20 -8.60 -11.16
CA ASN A 62 -9.42 -8.45 -11.95
C ASN A 62 -9.97 -9.79 -12.41
N ASP A 63 -9.12 -10.70 -12.89
CA ASP A 63 -9.56 -12.03 -13.36
C ASP A 63 -10.16 -12.85 -12.22
N TYR A 64 -9.55 -12.80 -11.03
CA TYR A 64 -10.12 -13.43 -9.85
C TYR A 64 -11.49 -12.84 -9.51
N LEU A 65 -11.62 -11.52 -9.42
CA LEU A 65 -12.88 -10.85 -9.06
C LEU A 65 -14.00 -11.16 -10.04
N TRP A 66 -13.67 -11.42 -11.30
CA TRP A 66 -14.63 -11.81 -12.35
C TRP A 66 -14.81 -13.34 -12.51
N ASN A 67 -14.41 -14.15 -11.53
CA ASN A 67 -14.54 -15.62 -11.58
C ASN A 67 -13.82 -16.31 -12.76
N LYS A 68 -12.77 -15.70 -13.33
CA LYS A 68 -12.00 -16.30 -14.41
C LYS A 68 -10.92 -17.26 -13.91
N CYS A 69 -10.44 -17.07 -12.67
CA CYS A 69 -9.41 -17.91 -12.06
C CYS A 69 -9.55 -17.96 -10.53
N ASP A 70 -8.73 -18.81 -9.90
CA ASP A 70 -8.53 -18.81 -8.45
C ASP A 70 -7.60 -17.66 -8.05
N ILE A 71 -7.73 -17.15 -6.80
CA ILE A 71 -6.87 -16.06 -6.30
C ILE A 71 -5.38 -16.47 -6.29
N LEU A 72 -5.06 -17.72 -5.99
CA LEU A 72 -3.68 -18.21 -5.99
C LEU A 72 -3.05 -18.19 -7.38
N SER A 73 -3.84 -18.27 -8.45
CA SER A 73 -3.35 -18.14 -9.81
C SER A 73 -2.88 -16.73 -10.17
N THR A 74 -3.27 -15.72 -9.38
CA THR A 74 -2.85 -14.31 -9.57
C THR A 74 -1.55 -13.97 -8.85
N VAL A 75 -1.04 -14.89 -8.02
CA VAL A 75 0.12 -14.66 -7.16
C VAL A 75 1.42 -14.82 -7.93
N GLN A 76 2.29 -13.84 -7.85
CA GLN A 76 3.65 -13.88 -8.38
C GLN A 76 4.66 -13.80 -7.22
N ASP A 77 5.52 -14.81 -7.05
CA ASP A 77 6.66 -14.75 -6.12
C ASP A 77 7.75 -13.86 -6.72
N VAL A 78 7.91 -12.66 -6.17
CA VAL A 78 8.91 -11.68 -6.61
C VAL A 78 10.17 -11.71 -5.76
N THR A 79 10.28 -12.62 -4.80
CA THR A 79 11.37 -12.67 -3.82
C THR A 79 12.75 -12.72 -4.50
N ALA A 80 12.91 -13.53 -5.53
CA ALA A 80 14.20 -13.69 -6.23
C ALA A 80 14.69 -12.39 -6.92
N LYS A 81 13.78 -11.47 -7.25
CA LYS A 81 14.11 -10.18 -7.87
C LYS A 81 14.68 -9.15 -6.89
N LEU A 82 14.57 -9.39 -5.57
CA LEU A 82 14.90 -8.42 -4.51
C LEU A 82 16.32 -8.57 -3.97
N GLY A 83 17.05 -9.59 -4.42
CA GLY A 83 18.42 -9.86 -4.01
C GLY A 83 18.54 -10.80 -2.79
N PRO A 84 19.78 -11.15 -2.42
CA PRO A 84 20.05 -12.22 -1.44
C PRO A 84 19.77 -11.83 0.01
N GLU A 85 19.55 -10.56 0.29
CA GLU A 85 19.31 -10.05 1.67
C GLU A 85 17.88 -10.29 2.18
N ILE A 86 16.97 -10.77 1.31
CA ILE A 86 15.60 -11.06 1.69
C ILE A 86 15.54 -12.39 2.43
N LYS A 87 15.17 -12.34 3.69
CA LYS A 87 15.06 -13.51 4.57
C LYS A 87 13.69 -14.16 4.54
N GLY A 88 12.65 -13.41 4.19
CA GLY A 88 11.27 -13.85 4.08
C GLY A 88 10.86 -14.12 2.64
N LYS A 89 9.59 -13.84 2.35
CA LYS A 89 8.99 -13.98 1.02
C LYS A 89 8.19 -12.72 0.67
N LEU A 90 8.20 -12.35 -0.60
CA LEU A 90 7.33 -11.32 -1.13
C LEU A 90 6.56 -11.82 -2.34
N PHE A 91 5.24 -11.72 -2.24
CA PHE A 91 4.29 -12.07 -3.29
C PHE A 91 3.62 -10.80 -3.81
N LEU A 92 3.38 -10.73 -5.10
CA LEU A 92 2.61 -9.66 -5.73
C LEU A 92 1.32 -10.23 -6.32
N VAL A 93 0.22 -9.53 -6.09
CA VAL A 93 -1.06 -9.70 -6.78
C VAL A 93 -1.33 -8.40 -7.54
N ALA A 94 -1.10 -8.43 -8.85
CA ALA A 94 -1.22 -7.25 -9.69
C ALA A 94 -2.66 -7.02 -10.17
N ALA A 95 -3.05 -5.75 -10.34
CA ALA A 95 -4.25 -5.39 -11.08
C ALA A 95 -3.97 -5.36 -12.60
N SER A 96 -5.02 -5.46 -13.40
CA SER A 96 -4.92 -5.43 -14.86
C SER A 96 -4.70 -4.01 -15.39
N THR A 97 -3.75 -3.84 -16.30
CA THR A 97 -3.50 -2.61 -17.06
C THR A 97 -4.35 -2.51 -18.34
N GLN A 98 -5.12 -3.56 -18.67
CA GLN A 98 -5.96 -3.58 -19.86
C GLN A 98 -7.16 -2.64 -19.73
N VAL A 99 -7.32 -1.74 -20.68
CA VAL A 99 -8.39 -0.73 -20.68
C VAL A 99 -9.78 -1.35 -20.54
N THR A 100 -10.02 -2.50 -21.18
CA THR A 100 -11.29 -3.23 -21.08
C THR A 100 -11.62 -3.68 -19.66
N GLU A 101 -10.61 -4.16 -18.91
CA GLU A 101 -10.76 -4.61 -17.52
C GLU A 101 -10.90 -3.41 -16.57
N ILE A 102 -10.15 -2.33 -16.80
CA ILE A 102 -10.31 -1.07 -16.07
C ILE A 102 -11.74 -0.52 -16.24
N MET A 103 -12.21 -0.43 -17.48
CA MET A 103 -13.56 0.05 -17.76
C MET A 103 -14.64 -0.85 -17.16
N ARG A 104 -14.40 -2.15 -17.10
CA ARG A 104 -15.33 -3.10 -16.50
C ARG A 104 -15.47 -2.90 -14.99
N ILE A 105 -14.37 -2.71 -14.27
CA ILE A 105 -14.37 -2.41 -12.82
C ILE A 105 -15.09 -1.10 -12.54
N LEU A 106 -14.85 -0.05 -13.34
CA LEU A 106 -15.47 1.26 -13.14
C LEU A 106 -16.99 1.27 -13.38
N ARG A 107 -17.52 0.28 -14.10
CA ARG A 107 -18.95 0.21 -14.46
C ARG A 107 -19.76 -0.77 -13.61
N ASN A 108 -19.09 -1.67 -12.94
CA ASN A 108 -19.76 -2.75 -12.21
C ASN A 108 -19.24 -2.79 -10.76
N PRO A 109 -20.11 -2.87 -9.77
CA PRO A 109 -19.70 -2.98 -8.38
C PRO A 109 -18.92 -4.27 -8.17
N MET A 110 -17.89 -4.18 -7.33
CA MET A 110 -17.08 -5.32 -6.93
C MET A 110 -17.87 -6.25 -6.00
N ASN A 111 -17.70 -7.56 -6.17
CA ASN A 111 -18.23 -8.53 -5.22
C ASN A 111 -17.36 -8.52 -3.96
N ILE A 112 -17.88 -7.91 -2.88
CA ILE A 112 -17.16 -7.71 -1.60
C ILE A 112 -16.85 -9.05 -0.92
N ASP A 113 -17.80 -9.99 -0.92
CA ASP A 113 -17.60 -11.30 -0.27
C ASP A 113 -16.46 -12.07 -0.95
N ARG A 114 -16.40 -12.01 -2.29
CA ARG A 114 -15.32 -12.61 -3.05
C ARG A 114 -13.98 -11.93 -2.76
N TYR A 115 -13.96 -10.62 -2.66
CA TYR A 115 -12.76 -9.84 -2.32
C TYR A 115 -12.21 -10.26 -0.96
N ILE A 116 -13.04 -10.31 0.06
CA ILE A 116 -12.65 -10.71 1.43
C ILE A 116 -12.20 -12.19 1.45
N SER A 117 -12.96 -13.08 0.81
CA SER A 117 -12.61 -14.51 0.73
C SER A 117 -11.26 -14.73 0.04
N GLY A 118 -10.93 -13.92 -0.97
CA GLY A 118 -9.64 -13.95 -1.63
C GLY A 118 -8.50 -13.61 -0.68
N PHE A 119 -8.64 -12.59 0.14
CA PHE A 119 -7.63 -12.20 1.13
C PHE A 119 -7.42 -13.29 2.18
N GLN A 120 -8.50 -13.83 2.74
CA GLN A 120 -8.43 -14.94 3.70
C GLN A 120 -7.70 -16.16 3.11
N LYS A 121 -7.98 -16.47 1.83
CA LYS A 121 -7.29 -17.57 1.14
C LYS A 121 -5.81 -17.26 0.92
N LEU A 122 -5.44 -16.05 0.50
CA LEU A 122 -4.03 -15.64 0.39
C LEU A 122 -3.31 -15.76 1.73
N GLU A 123 -3.89 -15.27 2.81
CA GLU A 123 -3.31 -15.34 4.16
C GLU A 123 -3.03 -16.78 4.59
N THR A 124 -4.00 -17.66 4.38
CA THR A 124 -3.91 -19.07 4.82
C THR A 124 -2.94 -19.88 3.95
N GLU A 125 -3.14 -19.86 2.62
CA GLU A 125 -2.40 -20.72 1.70
C GLU A 125 -0.94 -20.30 1.52
N LEU A 126 -0.66 -18.99 1.62
CA LEU A 126 0.70 -18.47 1.55
C LEU A 126 1.35 -18.34 2.93
N ALA A 127 0.64 -18.66 4.01
CA ALA A 127 1.08 -18.49 5.39
C ALA A 127 1.67 -17.07 5.61
N LEU A 128 0.90 -16.04 5.26
CA LEU A 128 1.34 -14.65 5.30
C LEU A 128 1.44 -14.14 6.73
N ASP A 129 2.47 -13.34 7.00
CA ASP A 129 2.59 -12.53 8.22
C ASP A 129 1.93 -11.15 8.03
N ALA A 130 1.92 -10.65 6.78
CA ALA A 130 1.30 -9.38 6.42
C ALA A 130 0.73 -9.40 4.99
N LEU A 131 -0.47 -8.84 4.83
CA LEU A 131 -1.10 -8.55 3.54
C LEU A 131 -1.19 -7.03 3.38
N LEU A 132 -0.43 -6.45 2.47
CA LEU A 132 -0.48 -5.02 2.13
C LEU A 132 -1.44 -4.78 0.98
N VAL A 133 -2.31 -3.79 1.11
CA VAL A 133 -3.30 -3.42 0.08
C VAL A 133 -3.05 -1.99 -0.36
N ASP A 134 -2.57 -1.81 -1.59
CA ASP A 134 -2.44 -0.48 -2.22
C ASP A 134 -3.76 -0.08 -2.87
N THR A 135 -4.40 0.97 -2.36
CA THR A 135 -5.73 1.39 -2.78
C THR A 135 -5.70 2.63 -3.68
N PRO A 136 -6.74 2.86 -4.50
CA PRO A 136 -6.96 4.16 -5.11
C PRO A 136 -7.17 5.23 -4.04
N ALA A 137 -7.07 6.50 -4.43
CA ALA A 137 -7.32 7.62 -3.53
C ALA A 137 -8.80 7.96 -3.45
N GLY A 138 -9.20 8.60 -2.36
CA GLY A 138 -10.55 9.09 -2.12
C GLY A 138 -11.47 8.09 -1.43
N LEU A 139 -12.66 8.53 -1.08
CA LEU A 139 -13.69 7.70 -0.46
C LEU A 139 -14.80 7.43 -1.48
N ASP A 140 -14.95 6.18 -1.84
CA ASP A 140 -16.03 5.67 -2.67
C ASP A 140 -16.46 4.28 -2.18
N GLU A 141 -17.52 3.74 -2.76
CA GLU A 141 -18.05 2.42 -2.39
C GLU A 141 -17.02 1.31 -2.57
N ASP A 142 -16.07 1.50 -3.48
CA ASP A 142 -15.04 0.51 -3.76
C ASP A 142 -13.89 0.54 -2.73
N THR A 143 -13.55 1.72 -2.16
CA THR A 143 -12.44 1.84 -1.20
C THR A 143 -12.83 1.43 0.22
N LEU A 144 -14.10 1.62 0.60
CA LEU A 144 -14.60 1.29 1.94
C LEU A 144 -14.34 -0.17 2.39
N PRO A 145 -14.53 -1.21 1.53
CA PRO A 145 -14.23 -2.58 1.95
C PRO A 145 -12.76 -2.80 2.33
N SER A 146 -11.83 -2.17 1.62
CA SER A 146 -10.39 -2.26 1.94
C SER A 146 -10.05 -1.61 3.27
N ILE A 147 -10.71 -0.49 3.60
CA ILE A 147 -10.56 0.18 4.89
C ILE A 147 -11.16 -0.68 6.00
N ALA A 148 -12.36 -1.22 5.79
CA ALA A 148 -13.09 -1.98 6.80
C ALA A 148 -12.40 -3.30 7.23
N VAL A 149 -11.70 -3.97 6.31
CA VAL A 149 -10.99 -5.23 6.61
C VAL A 149 -9.60 -5.01 7.22
N SER A 150 -9.14 -3.77 7.31
CA SER A 150 -7.78 -3.45 7.77
C SER A 150 -7.60 -3.67 9.26
N ASN A 151 -6.51 -4.33 9.64
CA ASN A 151 -5.99 -4.27 11.03
C ASN A 151 -5.23 -2.98 11.27
N THR A 152 -4.53 -2.50 10.25
CA THR A 152 -3.82 -1.20 10.26
C THR A 152 -4.13 -0.44 8.97
N LEU A 153 -4.65 0.77 9.12
CA LEU A 153 -4.84 1.71 8.01
C LEU A 153 -3.71 2.74 8.04
N VAL A 154 -2.87 2.74 7.00
CA VAL A 154 -1.81 3.72 6.79
C VAL A 154 -2.36 4.83 5.89
N LEU A 155 -2.54 6.02 6.45
CA LEU A 155 -3.03 7.21 5.72
C LEU A 155 -1.85 8.08 5.31
N VAL A 156 -1.63 8.16 4.01
CA VAL A 156 -0.55 8.94 3.40
C VAL A 156 -1.08 10.28 2.92
N LEU A 157 -0.42 11.36 3.32
CA LEU A 157 -0.78 12.72 2.90
C LEU A 157 0.49 13.56 2.66
N HIS A 158 0.36 14.62 1.85
CA HIS A 158 1.38 15.66 1.72
C HIS A 158 1.16 16.80 2.72
N PRO A 159 2.14 17.67 2.99
CA PRO A 159 2.00 18.86 3.82
C PRO A 159 1.18 19.95 3.10
N ASP A 160 -0.10 19.67 2.86
CA ASP A 160 -1.03 20.49 2.11
C ASP A 160 -2.37 20.58 2.85
N LYS A 161 -2.95 21.77 2.88
CA LYS A 161 -4.20 22.03 3.61
C LYS A 161 -5.37 21.16 3.17
N GLN A 162 -5.46 20.87 1.87
CA GLN A 162 -6.51 20.03 1.30
C GLN A 162 -6.34 18.57 1.73
N ASP A 163 -5.09 18.08 1.79
CA ASP A 163 -4.77 16.74 2.27
C ASP A 163 -5.09 16.60 3.76
N TYR A 164 -4.78 17.61 4.57
CA TYR A 164 -5.14 17.60 5.99
C TYR A 164 -6.66 17.51 6.20
N GLN A 165 -7.44 18.30 5.47
CA GLN A 165 -8.92 18.28 5.58
C GLN A 165 -9.51 16.94 5.11
N GLY A 166 -9.05 16.43 3.97
CA GLY A 166 -9.53 15.17 3.42
C GLY A 166 -9.15 13.97 4.28
N THR A 167 -7.94 13.97 4.85
CA THR A 167 -7.49 12.92 5.76
C THR A 167 -8.34 12.87 7.04
N ALA A 168 -8.77 14.02 7.57
CA ALA A 168 -9.68 14.06 8.72
C ALA A 168 -10.99 13.29 8.45
N VAL A 169 -11.56 13.46 7.25
CA VAL A 169 -12.76 12.72 6.84
C VAL A 169 -12.51 11.21 6.80
N ILE A 170 -11.36 10.78 6.25
CA ILE A 170 -11.02 9.34 6.20
C ILE A 170 -10.81 8.79 7.61
N VAL A 171 -10.17 9.53 8.51
CA VAL A 171 -9.98 9.12 9.91
C VAL A 171 -11.33 8.90 10.60
N ASP A 172 -12.30 9.80 10.41
CA ASP A 172 -13.63 9.65 10.98
C ASP A 172 -14.38 8.45 10.41
N VAL A 173 -14.27 8.20 9.09
CA VAL A 173 -14.84 7.01 8.46
C VAL A 173 -14.18 5.74 9.01
N ALA A 174 -12.84 5.70 9.10
CA ALA A 174 -12.12 4.54 9.62
C ALA A 174 -12.48 4.23 11.09
N ARG A 175 -12.70 5.26 11.91
CA ARG A 175 -13.20 5.08 13.29
C ARG A 175 -14.59 4.48 13.32
N ASN A 176 -15.51 4.99 12.47
CA ASN A 176 -16.86 4.43 12.36
C ASN A 176 -16.85 2.97 11.88
N LEU A 177 -15.88 2.61 11.03
CA LEU A 177 -15.64 1.23 10.59
C LEU A 177 -14.87 0.39 11.63
N GLN A 178 -14.54 0.97 12.79
CA GLN A 178 -13.84 0.31 13.89
C GLN A 178 -12.46 -0.25 13.49
N VAL A 179 -11.73 0.42 12.58
CA VAL A 179 -10.37 0.04 12.22
C VAL A 179 -9.48 0.09 13.47
N PRO A 180 -8.82 -1.03 13.84
CA PRO A 180 -8.12 -1.12 15.13
C PRO A 180 -6.96 -0.14 15.28
N LYS A 181 -6.24 0.13 14.17
CA LYS A 181 -5.06 1.00 14.16
C LYS A 181 -5.05 1.91 12.94
N ILE A 182 -4.89 3.21 13.17
CA ILE A 182 -4.72 4.22 12.12
C ILE A 182 -3.32 4.81 12.29
N GLN A 183 -2.49 4.74 11.25
CA GLN A 183 -1.15 5.29 11.20
C GLN A 183 -1.11 6.44 10.20
N ILE A 184 -0.82 7.65 10.66
CA ILE A 184 -0.65 8.82 9.81
C ILE A 184 0.79 8.90 9.30
N VAL A 185 0.96 9.15 8.00
CA VAL A 185 2.26 9.29 7.33
C VAL A 185 2.24 10.57 6.49
N LEU A 186 2.97 11.60 6.95
CA LEU A 186 3.22 12.82 6.18
C LEU A 186 4.38 12.52 5.22
N ASN A 187 4.08 12.43 3.94
CA ASN A 187 5.05 12.08 2.91
C ASN A 187 5.55 13.32 2.16
N ASP A 188 6.73 13.19 1.57
CA ASP A 188 7.33 14.22 0.73
C ASP A 188 7.49 15.56 1.47
N THR A 189 7.95 15.49 2.71
CA THR A 189 8.05 16.64 3.59
C THR A 189 9.33 17.43 3.29
N PRO A 190 9.22 18.70 2.84
CA PRO A 190 10.38 19.53 2.57
C PRO A 190 11.24 19.78 3.83
N GLU A 191 12.55 19.97 3.67
CA GLU A 191 13.46 20.29 4.77
C GLU A 191 13.09 21.56 5.56
N ALA A 192 12.41 22.51 4.91
CA ALA A 192 11.95 23.74 5.54
C ALA A 192 10.83 23.50 6.58
N VAL A 193 10.21 22.32 6.60
CA VAL A 193 9.16 21.94 7.55
C VAL A 193 9.82 21.32 8.79
N ASP A 194 9.60 21.93 9.96
CA ASP A 194 10.02 21.32 11.22
C ASP A 194 9.24 20.02 11.48
N ALA A 195 9.93 18.88 11.33
CA ALA A 195 9.35 17.56 11.46
C ALA A 195 8.69 17.32 12.82
N ALA A 196 9.29 17.82 13.91
CA ALA A 196 8.77 17.65 15.28
C ALA A 196 7.44 18.40 15.47
N SER A 197 7.37 19.66 15.01
CA SER A 197 6.17 20.46 15.04
C SER A 197 5.07 19.87 14.16
N ALA A 198 5.41 19.44 12.94
CA ALA A 198 4.46 18.79 12.02
C ALA A 198 3.89 17.51 12.64
N GLN A 199 4.74 16.66 13.21
CA GLN A 199 4.32 15.44 13.90
C GLN A 199 3.36 15.74 15.05
N SER A 200 3.71 16.67 15.91
CA SER A 200 2.85 17.07 17.06
C SER A 200 1.50 17.60 16.60
N GLN A 201 1.46 18.41 15.54
CA GLN A 201 0.23 18.93 14.97
C GLN A 201 -0.67 17.82 14.42
N LEU A 202 -0.10 16.84 13.70
CA LEU A 202 -0.84 15.68 13.17
C LEU A 202 -1.42 14.84 14.30
N GLU A 203 -0.64 14.59 15.35
CA GLU A 203 -1.07 13.80 16.52
C GLU A 203 -2.22 14.48 17.26
N GLN A 204 -2.16 15.81 17.46
CA GLN A 204 -3.23 16.58 18.05
C GLN A 204 -4.48 16.63 17.18
N THR A 205 -4.31 16.78 15.85
CA THR A 205 -5.42 16.92 14.90
C THR A 205 -6.17 15.60 14.75
N TYR A 206 -5.46 14.49 14.54
CA TYR A 206 -6.10 13.22 14.22
C TYR A 206 -6.26 12.27 15.41
N GLN A 207 -5.53 12.48 16.50
CA GLN A 207 -5.58 11.62 17.69
C GLN A 207 -5.41 10.11 17.37
N CYS A 208 -4.51 9.81 16.42
CA CYS A 208 -4.24 8.45 15.93
C CYS A 208 -2.91 7.86 16.41
N GLY A 209 -2.38 8.37 17.53
CA GLY A 209 -1.05 7.98 18.02
C GLY A 209 0.09 8.68 17.27
N LYS A 210 1.31 8.16 17.40
CA LYS A 210 2.51 8.79 16.86
C LYS A 210 2.53 8.77 15.34
N SER A 211 2.45 9.95 14.70
CA SER A 211 2.56 10.12 13.26
C SER A 211 3.98 9.88 12.77
N LEU A 212 4.17 9.64 11.48
CA LEU A 212 5.47 9.47 10.85
C LEU A 212 5.69 10.55 9.79
N ILE A 213 6.91 11.09 9.75
CA ILE A 213 7.32 12.09 8.76
C ILE A 213 8.30 11.43 7.80
N LEU A 214 7.97 11.41 6.52
CA LEU A 214 8.85 10.95 5.45
C LEU A 214 9.44 12.17 4.74
N PRO A 215 10.78 12.34 4.77
CA PRO A 215 11.43 13.48 4.15
C PRO A 215 11.31 13.44 2.62
N HIS A 216 11.36 14.61 1.99
CA HIS A 216 11.53 14.74 0.55
C HIS A 216 12.83 14.05 0.10
N ALA A 217 12.78 13.37 -1.05
CA ALA A 217 13.94 12.71 -1.64
C ALA A 217 13.91 12.86 -3.17
N GLU A 218 14.80 13.69 -3.71
CA GLU A 218 14.91 13.87 -5.16
C GLU A 218 15.27 12.56 -5.88
N GLU A 219 16.04 11.70 -5.23
CA GLU A 219 16.43 10.37 -5.73
C GLU A 219 15.22 9.47 -5.98
N LEU A 220 14.15 9.61 -5.20
CA LEU A 220 12.92 8.84 -5.41
C LEU A 220 12.27 9.19 -6.75
N MET A 221 12.29 10.48 -7.13
CA MET A 221 11.79 10.94 -8.43
C MET A 221 12.66 10.43 -9.57
N ALA A 222 13.98 10.42 -9.39
CA ALA A 222 14.94 9.92 -10.40
C ALA A 222 14.73 8.42 -10.71
N LEU A 223 14.25 7.62 -9.75
CA LEU A 223 13.94 6.20 -9.97
C LEU A 223 12.69 5.97 -10.83
N SER A 224 11.83 6.97 -11.00
CA SER A 224 10.65 6.91 -11.90
C SER A 224 9.78 5.65 -11.73
N SER A 225 9.56 5.19 -10.50
CA SER A 225 8.83 3.95 -10.14
C SER A 225 9.39 2.65 -10.75
N SER A 226 10.61 2.66 -11.29
CA SER A 226 11.24 1.51 -11.93
C SER A 226 12.09 0.65 -10.99
N GLN A 227 12.36 1.14 -9.79
CA GLN A 227 13.21 0.48 -8.79
C GLN A 227 12.71 0.75 -7.38
N LEU A 228 13.08 -0.16 -6.48
CA LEU A 228 12.75 -0.06 -5.06
C LEU A 228 13.77 0.84 -4.34
N PHE A 229 13.30 1.96 -3.82
CA PHE A 229 14.14 2.98 -3.18
C PHE A 229 14.96 2.41 -2.01
N VAL A 230 14.32 1.61 -1.16
CA VAL A 230 14.96 1.02 0.04
C VAL A 230 16.07 0.02 -0.28
N LEU A 231 16.08 -0.55 -1.48
CA LEU A 231 17.17 -1.41 -1.95
C LEU A 231 18.31 -0.59 -2.56
N ARG A 232 17.97 0.49 -3.27
CA ARG A 232 18.95 1.32 -3.94
C ARG A 232 19.67 2.28 -2.98
N TYR A 233 18.95 2.77 -1.97
CA TYR A 233 19.43 3.75 -1.00
C TYR A 233 19.17 3.28 0.44
N PRO A 234 19.82 2.18 0.91
CA PRO A 234 19.49 1.53 2.18
C PRO A 234 19.74 2.38 3.43
N GLU A 235 20.66 3.35 3.34
CA GLU A 235 21.04 4.24 4.46
C GLU A 235 20.42 5.64 4.35
N HIS A 236 19.60 5.90 3.35
CA HIS A 236 18.97 7.21 3.17
C HIS A 236 17.96 7.51 4.29
N PRO A 237 17.80 8.79 4.74
CA PRO A 237 16.82 9.17 5.76
C PRO A 237 15.40 8.68 5.47
N LEU A 238 14.93 8.79 4.22
CA LEU A 238 13.63 8.26 3.80
C LEU A 238 13.54 6.75 4.05
N THR A 239 14.57 5.98 3.73
CA THR A 239 14.61 4.53 4.01
C THR A 239 14.51 4.25 5.51
N ASN A 240 15.18 5.03 6.34
CA ASN A 240 15.12 4.88 7.79
C ASN A 240 13.73 5.18 8.33
N SER A 241 13.05 6.21 7.80
CA SER A 241 11.66 6.50 8.17
C SER A 241 10.70 5.37 7.73
N ILE A 242 10.89 4.74 6.56
CA ILE A 242 10.08 3.59 6.14
C ILE A 242 10.40 2.35 6.99
N LYS A 243 11.66 2.15 7.44
CA LYS A 243 12.01 1.10 8.42
C LYS A 243 11.25 1.28 9.73
N GLU A 244 11.17 2.53 10.23
CA GLU A 244 10.37 2.84 11.42
C GLU A 244 8.87 2.50 11.23
N LEU A 245 8.32 2.75 10.04
CA LEU A 245 6.94 2.33 9.73
C LEU A 245 6.81 0.80 9.76
N ALA A 246 7.77 0.07 9.20
CA ALA A 246 7.76 -1.40 9.18
C ALA A 246 7.82 -2.01 10.60
N GLU A 247 8.47 -1.36 11.55
CA GLU A 247 8.53 -1.77 12.96
C GLU A 247 7.21 -1.54 13.70
N ARG A 248 6.39 -0.63 13.19
CA ARG A 248 5.07 -0.31 13.77
C ARG A 248 3.94 -1.20 13.24
N ILE A 249 4.18 -1.99 12.20
CA ILE A 249 3.24 -2.93 11.58
C ILE A 249 3.51 -4.36 12.09
#